data_96c235b869ec5b98ed1a002883c13615
#
_entry.id   96c235b869ec5b98ed1a002883c13615
#
_cell.length_a   1.000
_cell.length_b   1.000
_cell.length_c   1.000
_cell.angle_alpha   90.00
_cell.angle_beta   90.00
_cell.angle_gamma   90.00
#
_symmetry.space_group_name_H-M   'P 1'
#
loop_
_entity.id
_entity.type
_entity.pdbx_description
1 polymer ?
#
loop_
_entity_poly.entity_id
_entity_poly.type
_entity_poly.pdbx_seq_one_letter_code
_entity_poly.pdbx_strand_id
1 'polypeptide(L)'
;MELKIYNRKGMLKLTVSPSDNSTRQKRLMGDHMLGLSFTAFECVPLEVYDYVDFEGVRFWITEEYAPKQTSTVEWEYDCKFYGIESLMRQALVLKIVDGENDPIFSLTAPAREHMALIVANINRQMGTTDWKVGEVLSTENLTLDYEGTYCDEALSMLAEAAKTEFWTDGMTVNLCRCEYGDEAVLGYDNGLVSLERESADNVKFFTRLFPIGSTRNIDPEEYGYSRLQLPGRRTYVEQNTQQGIVEHYERDAFSGIYPRRIGTLSSVRSEQHTDEDGEPFTIYYVKDTSLTFDPNAYEIGGLVKQMTFQSGELNGRDFEVNYDSKKKEFEIITQWPYDDDTQLPGGLLIPKVGDEYILWNIRMPKEYYTLAEQEFAEAVDEYLREHDQDRYVYKGRTDYVEVARRRLALDVGRRVRLESDEYFPGTGYRTSRITSISQNVQYPSEMDIEVSDVLGKGALEKIDEELGEVRHYAKTASAGLPEIVRSWENTPASDFNLFSAKRSRKEFLNKRENDTAQGLIIFEQGLRLGGFKSGATGGEIDAAGNAELLSVVVRSLLRSPSFVDGLLGSGWQLEMDASGISHLAVDRLTVRQTMRVPVSYTHLRAHETPEHL
;
A
#
# COMPACT_ATOMS: atom_id res chain seq x y z
N MET A 1 4.14 3.67 -52.57
CA MET A 1 4.76 4.73 -51.76
C MET A 1 6.15 4.29 -51.33
N GLU A 2 7.16 5.17 -51.34
CA GLU A 2 8.50 4.86 -50.82
C GLU A 2 8.71 5.54 -49.49
N LEU A 3 9.25 4.80 -48.50
CA LEU A 3 9.65 5.31 -47.21
C LEU A 3 11.16 5.22 -47.01
N LYS A 4 11.71 6.08 -46.18
CA LYS A 4 13.15 6.13 -45.89
C LYS A 4 13.38 5.90 -44.41
N ILE A 5 14.22 4.92 -44.09
CA ILE A 5 14.64 4.59 -42.75
C ILE A 5 16.00 5.23 -42.48
N TYR A 6 16.12 5.99 -41.43
CA TYR A 6 17.31 6.71 -41.03
C TYR A 6 17.83 6.19 -39.68
N ASN A 7 19.15 6.27 -39.51
CA ASN A 7 19.70 6.02 -38.18
C ASN A 7 19.48 7.24 -37.25
N ARG A 8 19.76 7.07 -35.97
CA ARG A 8 19.63 8.13 -34.93
C ARG A 8 20.39 9.43 -35.23
N LYS A 9 21.38 9.40 -36.16
CA LYS A 9 22.16 10.57 -36.60
C LYS A 9 21.59 11.22 -37.86
N GLY A 10 20.46 10.73 -38.39
CA GLY A 10 19.84 11.23 -39.60
C GLY A 10 20.48 10.74 -40.90
N MET A 11 21.35 9.71 -40.87
CA MET A 11 21.89 9.10 -42.08
C MET A 11 20.93 8.06 -42.61
N LEU A 12 20.69 8.07 -43.92
CA LEU A 12 19.84 7.10 -44.59
C LEU A 12 20.43 5.69 -44.49
N LYS A 13 19.66 4.72 -43.96
CA LYS A 13 20.00 3.28 -43.91
C LYS A 13 19.36 2.51 -45.08
N LEU A 14 18.04 2.70 -45.26
CA LEU A 14 17.25 1.98 -46.27
C LEU A 14 16.23 2.90 -46.94
N THR A 15 15.97 2.66 -48.21
CA THR A 15 14.76 3.13 -48.90
C THR A 15 13.90 1.91 -49.21
N VAL A 16 12.65 1.89 -48.72
CA VAL A 16 11.80 0.72 -48.75
C VAL A 16 10.46 1.01 -49.42
N SER A 17 9.91 0.00 -50.05
CA SER A 17 8.55 0.01 -50.58
C SER A 17 7.70 -0.91 -49.67
N PRO A 18 6.89 -0.37 -48.78
CA PRO A 18 6.07 -1.16 -47.88
C PRO A 18 5.10 -2.07 -48.65
N SER A 19 4.83 -3.26 -48.10
CA SER A 19 3.81 -4.16 -48.64
C SER A 19 2.39 -3.69 -48.24
N ASP A 20 1.36 -4.21 -48.86
CA ASP A 20 -0.05 -3.81 -48.65
C ASP A 20 -0.56 -4.07 -47.22
N ASN A 21 0.10 -4.97 -46.48
CA ASN A 21 -0.21 -5.25 -45.06
C ASN A 21 0.46 -4.30 -44.07
N SER A 22 1.22 -3.30 -44.56
CA SER A 22 1.83 -2.29 -43.71
C SER A 22 0.78 -1.29 -43.22
N THR A 23 0.72 -1.08 -41.92
CA THR A 23 -0.32 -0.24 -41.28
C THR A 23 0.26 0.70 -40.24
N ARG A 24 -0.34 1.90 -40.12
CA ARG A 24 -0.21 2.76 -38.98
C ARG A 24 -1.42 2.53 -38.05
N GLN A 25 -1.16 2.24 -36.79
CA GLN A 25 -2.20 2.08 -35.79
C GLN A 25 -2.01 3.12 -34.69
N LYS A 26 -3.09 3.79 -34.30
CA LYS A 26 -3.10 4.72 -33.16
C LYS A 26 -4.39 4.52 -32.39
N ARG A 27 -4.24 4.37 -31.07
CA ARG A 27 -5.36 4.20 -30.14
C ARG A 27 -5.21 5.20 -28.99
N LEU A 28 -6.33 5.74 -28.55
CA LEU A 28 -6.39 6.63 -27.40
C LEU A 28 -5.88 5.89 -26.16
N MET A 29 -4.97 6.50 -25.42
CA MET A 29 -4.26 5.92 -24.27
C MET A 29 -3.55 4.58 -24.55
N GLY A 30 -3.35 4.26 -25.80
CA GLY A 30 -2.74 3.01 -26.27
C GLY A 30 -1.54 3.24 -27.16
N ASP A 31 -1.20 2.20 -27.92
CA ASP A 31 -0.06 2.25 -28.82
C ASP A 31 -0.30 3.17 -30.02
N HIS A 32 0.76 3.92 -30.39
CA HIS A 32 0.89 4.60 -31.64
C HIS A 32 2.04 3.94 -32.40
N MET A 33 1.73 3.13 -33.41
CA MET A 33 2.66 2.20 -34.04
C MET A 33 2.55 2.26 -35.56
N LEU A 34 3.71 2.14 -36.23
CA LEU A 34 3.83 1.94 -37.67
C LEU A 34 4.45 0.56 -37.93
N GLY A 35 3.63 -0.40 -38.36
CA GLY A 35 4.06 -1.73 -38.80
C GLY A 35 4.47 -1.69 -40.26
N LEU A 36 5.71 -2.03 -40.55
CA LEU A 36 6.23 -2.09 -41.92
C LEU A 36 6.67 -3.50 -42.27
N SER A 37 6.05 -4.04 -43.34
CA SER A 37 6.48 -5.27 -43.97
C SER A 37 7.03 -4.95 -45.36
N PHE A 38 8.25 -5.38 -45.66
CA PHE A 38 8.92 -5.17 -46.93
C PHE A 38 10.04 -6.18 -47.15
N THR A 39 10.55 -6.26 -48.39
CA THR A 39 11.74 -7.04 -48.72
C THR A 39 12.89 -6.11 -49.12
N ALA A 40 14.12 -6.53 -48.84
CA ALA A 40 15.34 -5.86 -49.27
C ALA A 40 16.36 -6.87 -49.79
N PHE A 41 17.27 -6.41 -50.65
CA PHE A 41 18.31 -7.27 -51.22
C PHE A 41 19.61 -7.26 -50.40
N GLU A 42 19.66 -6.48 -49.33
CA GLU A 42 20.77 -6.40 -48.41
C GLU A 42 20.27 -6.58 -46.96
N CYS A 43 21.08 -7.27 -46.15
CA CYS A 43 20.82 -7.40 -44.72
C CYS A 43 21.27 -6.14 -44.01
N VAL A 44 20.34 -5.29 -43.60
CA VAL A 44 20.62 -4.07 -42.81
C VAL A 44 19.90 -4.20 -41.49
N PRO A 45 20.58 -4.58 -40.38
CA PRO A 45 19.97 -4.60 -39.06
C PRO A 45 19.52 -3.20 -38.67
N LEU A 46 18.34 -3.13 -38.03
CA LEU A 46 17.85 -1.88 -37.47
C LEU A 46 18.23 -1.80 -35.99
N GLU A 47 18.76 -0.64 -35.60
CA GLU A 47 19.23 -0.37 -34.23
C GLU A 47 18.21 0.49 -33.49
N VAL A 48 18.26 0.45 -32.17
CA VAL A 48 17.42 1.30 -31.32
C VAL A 48 17.61 2.78 -31.70
N TYR A 49 16.49 3.49 -31.83
CA TYR A 49 16.36 4.87 -32.32
C TYR A 49 16.60 5.07 -33.82
N ASP A 50 16.72 4.03 -34.64
CA ASP A 50 16.48 4.18 -36.06
C ASP A 50 15.04 4.62 -36.29
N TYR A 51 14.80 5.48 -37.27
CA TYR A 51 13.48 6.09 -37.42
C TYR A 51 13.01 6.18 -38.86
N VAL A 52 11.71 6.32 -39.00
CA VAL A 52 11.02 6.58 -40.28
C VAL A 52 10.03 7.73 -40.05
N ASP A 53 9.93 8.62 -41.04
CA ASP A 53 8.90 9.67 -41.06
C ASP A 53 7.74 9.23 -41.97
N PHE A 54 6.51 9.25 -41.41
CA PHE A 54 5.28 8.92 -42.14
C PHE A 54 4.21 9.99 -41.86
N GLU A 55 3.69 10.62 -42.91
CA GLU A 55 2.68 11.69 -42.84
C GLU A 55 3.03 12.83 -41.83
N GLY A 56 4.32 13.20 -41.77
CA GLY A 56 4.81 14.25 -40.90
C GLY A 56 5.02 13.83 -39.44
N VAL A 57 4.76 12.57 -39.13
CA VAL A 57 5.01 11.98 -37.80
C VAL A 57 6.26 11.11 -37.87
N ARG A 58 7.12 11.23 -36.87
CA ARG A 58 8.30 10.39 -36.72
C ARG A 58 8.00 9.19 -35.84
N PHE A 59 8.47 8.02 -36.30
CA PHE A 59 8.35 6.74 -35.59
C PHE A 59 9.74 6.14 -35.40
N TRP A 60 10.04 5.61 -34.22
CA TRP A 60 11.31 5.01 -33.84
C TRP A 60 11.20 3.52 -33.60
N ILE A 61 12.25 2.79 -33.89
CA ILE A 61 12.40 1.42 -33.43
C ILE A 61 12.92 1.44 -31.98
N THR A 62 12.30 0.65 -31.12
CA THR A 62 12.59 0.62 -29.68
C THR A 62 13.48 -0.55 -29.27
N GLU A 63 13.63 -1.53 -30.15
CA GLU A 63 14.44 -2.74 -29.96
C GLU A 63 15.30 -3.00 -31.20
N GLU A 64 16.43 -3.66 -31.03
CA GLU A 64 17.24 -4.10 -32.18
C GLU A 64 16.46 -5.12 -33.02
N TYR A 65 16.46 -4.92 -34.31
CA TYR A 65 15.74 -5.81 -35.25
C TYR A 65 16.68 -6.34 -36.34
N ALA A 66 16.71 -7.66 -36.49
CA ALA A 66 17.39 -8.35 -37.58
C ALA A 66 16.38 -8.96 -38.56
N PRO A 67 16.51 -8.72 -39.87
CA PRO A 67 15.59 -9.26 -40.84
C PRO A 67 15.76 -10.78 -41.04
N LYS A 68 14.70 -11.42 -41.49
CA LYS A 68 14.70 -12.85 -41.82
C LYS A 68 15.23 -13.08 -43.24
N GLN A 69 16.25 -13.91 -43.39
CA GLN A 69 16.75 -14.31 -44.69
C GLN A 69 15.82 -15.33 -45.36
N THR A 70 15.29 -15.01 -46.51
CA THR A 70 14.38 -15.85 -47.29
C THR A 70 15.07 -16.50 -48.52
N SER A 71 16.15 -15.87 -49.00
CA SER A 71 17.00 -16.42 -50.05
C SER A 71 18.46 -15.96 -49.89
N THR A 72 19.33 -16.32 -50.80
CA THR A 72 20.74 -15.87 -50.81
C THR A 72 20.90 -14.37 -51.05
N VAL A 73 19.87 -13.71 -51.57
CA VAL A 73 19.90 -12.28 -51.96
C VAL A 73 18.66 -11.52 -51.50
N GLU A 74 17.82 -12.11 -50.67
CA GLU A 74 16.57 -11.49 -50.23
C GLU A 74 16.35 -11.62 -48.73
N TRP A 75 15.96 -10.52 -48.13
CA TRP A 75 15.72 -10.37 -46.71
C TRP A 75 14.33 -9.78 -46.49
N GLU A 76 13.53 -10.45 -45.66
CA GLU A 76 12.17 -10.06 -45.29
C GLU A 76 12.20 -9.30 -43.95
N TYR A 77 11.53 -8.17 -43.95
CA TYR A 77 11.36 -7.31 -42.77
C TYR A 77 9.89 -7.28 -42.40
N ASP A 78 9.62 -7.48 -41.11
CA ASP A 78 8.33 -7.25 -40.46
C ASP A 78 8.61 -6.56 -39.12
N CYS A 79 8.75 -5.25 -39.19
CA CYS A 79 9.26 -4.44 -38.08
C CYS A 79 8.23 -3.40 -37.64
N LYS A 80 8.29 -3.07 -36.35
CA LYS A 80 7.39 -2.10 -35.73
C LYS A 80 8.17 -0.88 -35.29
N PHE A 81 7.73 0.28 -35.71
CA PHE A 81 8.20 1.57 -35.27
C PHE A 81 7.13 2.23 -34.42
N TYR A 82 7.51 2.94 -33.37
CA TYR A 82 6.59 3.52 -32.39
C TYR A 82 6.65 5.04 -32.43
N GLY A 83 5.53 5.69 -32.16
CA GLY A 83 5.42 7.13 -32.05
C GLY A 83 6.15 7.70 -30.83
N ILE A 84 6.09 9.01 -30.69
CA ILE A 84 6.80 9.75 -29.62
C ILE A 84 6.38 9.31 -28.23
N GLU A 85 5.16 8.83 -28.08
CA GLU A 85 4.57 8.34 -26.83
C GLU A 85 5.37 7.16 -26.25
N SER A 86 5.99 6.35 -27.10
CA SER A 86 6.81 5.21 -26.67
C SER A 86 8.07 5.61 -25.90
N LEU A 87 8.57 6.84 -26.10
CA LEU A 87 9.74 7.34 -25.38
C LEU A 87 9.45 7.56 -23.89
N MET A 88 8.19 7.77 -23.52
CA MET A 88 7.77 7.90 -22.11
C MET A 88 7.97 6.59 -21.32
N ARG A 89 7.92 5.44 -22.01
CA ARG A 89 8.19 4.10 -21.44
C ARG A 89 9.63 3.89 -20.99
N GLN A 90 10.53 4.78 -21.35
CA GLN A 90 11.96 4.70 -21.00
C GLN A 90 12.33 5.61 -19.82
N ALA A 91 11.40 6.41 -19.33
CA ALA A 91 11.62 7.36 -18.25
C ALA A 91 10.90 6.90 -16.97
N LEU A 92 11.66 6.67 -15.89
CA LEU A 92 11.10 6.42 -14.56
C LEU A 92 10.62 7.74 -13.93
N VAL A 93 9.53 7.68 -13.19
CA VAL A 93 9.09 8.76 -12.30
C VAL A 93 9.93 8.71 -11.03
N LEU A 94 10.72 9.74 -10.78
CA LEU A 94 11.57 9.90 -9.60
C LEU A 94 11.14 11.12 -8.80
N LYS A 95 11.13 11.01 -7.48
CA LYS A 95 11.08 12.16 -6.58
C LYS A 95 12.49 12.71 -6.45
N ILE A 96 12.72 13.92 -6.98
CA ILE A 96 14.01 14.58 -6.91
C ILE A 96 13.96 15.56 -5.73
N VAL A 97 14.66 15.25 -4.64
CA VAL A 97 14.82 16.09 -3.45
C VAL A 97 16.30 16.21 -3.18
N ASP A 98 16.84 17.44 -3.14
CA ASP A 98 18.24 17.74 -2.80
C ASP A 98 19.32 16.93 -3.55
N GLY A 99 19.00 16.47 -4.78
CA GLY A 99 19.91 15.69 -5.63
C GLY A 99 19.80 14.17 -5.44
N GLU A 100 18.95 13.69 -4.56
CA GLU A 100 18.58 12.29 -4.46
C GLU A 100 17.45 11.97 -5.44
N ASN A 101 17.55 10.80 -6.08
CA ASN A 101 16.55 10.31 -7.03
C ASN A 101 15.86 9.10 -6.40
N ASP A 102 14.71 9.30 -5.75
CA ASP A 102 13.93 8.22 -5.14
C ASP A 102 12.89 7.69 -6.14
N PRO A 103 12.96 6.40 -6.55
CA PRO A 103 11.96 5.77 -7.41
C PRO A 103 10.75 5.22 -6.64
N ILE A 104 10.76 5.25 -5.29
CA ILE A 104 9.71 4.69 -4.45
C ILE A 104 9.19 5.78 -3.52
N PHE A 105 8.04 6.35 -3.85
CA PHE A 105 7.42 7.41 -3.04
C PHE A 105 5.93 7.52 -3.33
N SER A 106 5.19 8.12 -2.39
CA SER A 106 3.80 8.53 -2.59
C SER A 106 3.72 10.05 -2.77
N LEU A 107 2.80 10.49 -3.60
CA LEU A 107 2.52 11.91 -3.79
C LEU A 107 1.00 12.14 -3.70
N THR A 108 0.59 13.07 -2.83
CA THR A 108 -0.79 13.56 -2.75
C THR A 108 -0.79 15.01 -3.22
N ALA A 109 -1.34 15.26 -4.39
CA ALA A 109 -1.34 16.57 -5.02
C ALA A 109 -2.48 16.67 -6.06
N PRO A 110 -2.84 17.88 -6.54
CA PRO A 110 -3.72 18.01 -7.69
C PRO A 110 -3.09 17.39 -8.95
N ALA A 111 -3.92 16.92 -9.88
CA ALA A 111 -3.46 16.27 -11.12
C ALA A 111 -2.39 17.07 -11.89
N ARG A 112 -2.47 18.39 -11.86
CA ARG A 112 -1.47 19.26 -12.53
C ARG A 112 -0.07 19.12 -11.96
N GLU A 113 0.08 18.88 -10.66
CA GLU A 113 1.40 18.70 -10.02
C GLU A 113 1.97 17.32 -10.37
N HIS A 114 1.14 16.27 -10.38
CA HIS A 114 1.54 14.96 -10.89
C HIS A 114 2.01 15.04 -12.34
N MET A 115 1.25 15.73 -13.20
CA MET A 115 1.64 15.96 -14.61
C MET A 115 2.97 16.69 -14.73
N ALA A 116 3.19 17.72 -13.89
CA ALA A 116 4.45 18.48 -13.89
C ALA A 116 5.63 17.58 -13.49
N LEU A 117 5.48 16.73 -12.48
CA LEU A 117 6.47 15.75 -12.06
C LEU A 117 6.79 14.75 -13.17
N ILE A 118 5.76 14.16 -13.81
CA ILE A 118 5.93 13.18 -14.88
C ILE A 118 6.69 13.82 -16.07
N VAL A 119 6.25 14.99 -16.54
CA VAL A 119 6.87 15.70 -17.66
C VAL A 119 8.30 16.13 -17.32
N ALA A 120 8.59 16.54 -16.08
CA ALA A 120 9.94 16.84 -15.63
C ALA A 120 10.86 15.60 -15.71
N ASN A 121 10.35 14.43 -15.35
CA ASN A 121 11.10 13.17 -15.44
C ASN A 121 11.32 12.70 -16.88
N ILE A 122 10.37 12.90 -17.79
CA ILE A 122 10.57 12.67 -19.23
C ILE A 122 11.70 13.56 -19.74
N ASN A 123 11.64 14.86 -19.45
CA ASN A 123 12.68 15.82 -19.84
C ASN A 123 14.05 15.47 -19.25
N ARG A 124 14.08 15.06 -17.98
CA ARG A 124 15.32 14.64 -17.30
C ARG A 124 15.97 13.45 -18.01
N GLN A 125 15.20 12.40 -18.28
CA GLN A 125 15.72 11.19 -18.91
C GLN A 125 16.20 11.44 -20.34
N MET A 126 15.47 12.25 -21.12
CA MET A 126 15.82 12.56 -22.51
C MET A 126 16.87 13.68 -22.65
N GLY A 127 17.23 14.37 -21.56
CA GLY A 127 18.16 15.49 -21.59
C GLY A 127 17.64 16.70 -22.37
N THR A 128 16.32 16.95 -22.35
CA THR A 128 15.63 18.02 -23.08
C THR A 128 14.72 18.83 -22.15
N THR A 129 14.17 19.92 -22.66
CA THR A 129 13.12 20.74 -22.04
C THR A 129 11.93 20.93 -22.97
N ASP A 130 11.82 20.10 -24.00
CA ASP A 130 10.85 20.27 -25.06
C ASP A 130 9.46 19.73 -24.70
N TRP A 131 9.40 18.73 -23.80
CA TRP A 131 8.14 18.22 -23.27
C TRP A 131 7.48 19.23 -22.34
N LYS A 132 6.16 19.40 -22.51
CA LYS A 132 5.35 20.39 -21.79
C LYS A 132 4.07 19.77 -21.25
N VAL A 133 3.62 20.30 -20.12
CA VAL A 133 2.28 20.05 -19.62
C VAL A 133 1.29 20.91 -20.43
N GLY A 134 0.31 20.27 -21.01
CA GLY A 134 -0.75 20.91 -21.77
C GLY A 134 -1.97 21.24 -20.93
N GLU A 135 -3.14 20.89 -21.45
CA GLU A 135 -4.40 21.01 -20.74
C GLU A 135 -4.51 19.91 -19.68
N VAL A 136 -4.88 20.29 -18.46
CA VAL A 136 -5.06 19.37 -17.34
C VAL A 136 -6.37 19.68 -16.65
N LEU A 137 -7.22 18.66 -16.48
CA LEU A 137 -8.45 18.74 -15.71
C LEU A 137 -8.14 19.19 -14.27
N SER A 138 -8.95 20.10 -13.73
CA SER A 138 -8.84 20.51 -12.33
C SER A 138 -9.39 19.41 -11.43
N THR A 139 -8.57 18.94 -10.49
CA THR A 139 -8.95 17.91 -9.52
C THR A 139 -8.68 18.40 -8.09
N GLU A 140 -9.29 17.74 -7.13
CA GLU A 140 -8.81 17.75 -5.76
C GLU A 140 -7.47 17.00 -5.66
N ASN A 141 -6.92 16.87 -4.46
CA ASN A 141 -5.70 16.11 -4.25
C ASN A 141 -5.95 14.62 -4.54
N LEU A 142 -5.12 14.07 -5.40
CA LEU A 142 -5.06 12.66 -5.73
C LEU A 142 -3.81 12.06 -5.07
N THR A 143 -3.93 10.88 -4.49
CA THR A 143 -2.78 10.16 -3.92
C THR A 143 -2.39 9.04 -4.87
N LEU A 144 -1.15 9.09 -5.38
CA LEU A 144 -0.58 8.05 -6.22
C LEU A 144 0.72 7.53 -5.61
N ASP A 145 0.88 6.21 -5.62
CA ASP A 145 2.07 5.51 -5.16
C ASP A 145 2.93 5.15 -6.37
N TYR A 146 4.16 5.68 -6.41
CA TYR A 146 5.14 5.40 -7.45
C TYR A 146 6.19 4.43 -6.92
N GLU A 147 6.23 3.21 -7.47
CA GLU A 147 7.18 2.15 -7.09
C GLU A 147 7.95 1.68 -8.33
N GLY A 148 8.95 2.45 -8.76
CA GLY A 148 9.67 2.17 -9.99
C GLY A 148 8.81 2.33 -11.25
N THR A 149 7.78 3.16 -11.18
CA THR A 149 6.76 3.38 -12.20
C THR A 149 7.33 4.16 -13.38
N TYR A 150 7.08 3.72 -14.61
CA TYR A 150 7.43 4.45 -15.81
C TYR A 150 6.44 5.59 -16.09
N CYS A 151 6.87 6.60 -16.87
CA CYS A 151 6.05 7.80 -17.09
C CYS A 151 4.75 7.55 -17.84
N ASP A 152 4.68 6.59 -18.75
CA ASP A 152 3.43 6.18 -19.44
C ASP A 152 2.47 5.45 -18.50
N GLU A 153 3.00 4.58 -17.65
CA GLU A 153 2.26 3.95 -16.55
C GLU A 153 1.68 4.99 -15.59
N ALA A 154 2.53 5.92 -15.15
CA ALA A 154 2.14 7.01 -14.26
C ALA A 154 1.03 7.89 -14.86
N LEU A 155 1.07 8.15 -16.17
CA LEU A 155 0.01 8.86 -16.89
C LEU A 155 -1.30 8.05 -16.90
N SER A 156 -1.22 6.73 -17.06
CA SER A 156 -2.39 5.86 -17.00
C SER A 156 -3.01 5.85 -15.61
N MET A 157 -2.20 5.68 -14.55
CA MET A 157 -2.63 5.75 -13.15
C MET A 157 -3.28 7.11 -12.81
N LEU A 158 -2.67 8.20 -13.30
CA LEU A 158 -3.20 9.54 -13.07
C LEU A 158 -4.52 9.78 -13.79
N ALA A 159 -4.65 9.30 -15.03
CA ALA A 159 -5.88 9.41 -15.81
C ALA A 159 -7.03 8.62 -15.17
N GLU A 160 -6.75 7.43 -14.65
CA GLU A 160 -7.70 6.61 -13.90
C GLU A 160 -8.15 7.32 -12.61
N ALA A 161 -7.20 7.78 -11.79
CA ALA A 161 -7.50 8.48 -10.56
C ALA A 161 -8.27 9.79 -10.78
N ALA A 162 -7.98 10.50 -11.88
CA ALA A 162 -8.69 11.71 -12.30
C ALA A 162 -9.97 11.44 -13.10
N LYS A 163 -10.31 10.15 -13.36
CA LYS A 163 -11.45 9.71 -14.18
C LYS A 163 -11.51 10.41 -15.54
N THR A 164 -10.37 10.47 -16.22
CA THR A 164 -10.21 11.14 -17.51
C THR A 164 -9.24 10.38 -18.41
N GLU A 165 -8.75 11.04 -19.42
CA GLU A 165 -7.83 10.49 -20.43
C GLU A 165 -6.55 11.31 -20.49
N PHE A 166 -5.44 10.67 -20.90
CA PHE A 166 -4.26 11.38 -21.32
C PHE A 166 -4.02 11.19 -22.81
N TRP A 167 -3.43 12.18 -23.44
CA TRP A 167 -3.06 12.15 -24.86
C TRP A 167 -1.95 13.16 -25.14
N THR A 168 -1.25 12.96 -26.25
CA THR A 168 -0.14 13.82 -26.67
C THR A 168 -0.47 14.58 -27.95
N ASP A 169 -0.05 15.85 -27.98
CA ASP A 169 0.07 16.64 -29.21
C ASP A 169 1.54 17.02 -29.38
N GLY A 170 2.24 16.26 -30.21
CA GLY A 170 3.70 16.31 -30.29
C GLY A 170 4.34 15.99 -28.94
N MET A 171 5.09 16.94 -28.36
CA MET A 171 5.70 16.82 -27.03
C MET A 171 4.87 17.50 -25.92
N THR A 172 3.61 17.79 -26.17
CA THR A 172 2.69 18.31 -25.16
C THR A 172 1.80 17.18 -24.64
N VAL A 173 1.83 16.94 -23.33
CA VAL A 173 1.02 15.91 -22.67
C VAL A 173 -0.21 16.57 -22.05
N ASN A 174 -1.39 16.12 -22.44
CA ASN A 174 -2.68 16.58 -21.93
C ASN A 174 -3.32 15.52 -21.04
N LEU A 175 -4.05 15.97 -20.02
CA LEU A 175 -4.85 15.12 -19.12
C LEU A 175 -6.28 15.66 -19.10
N CYS A 176 -7.03 15.36 -20.10
CA CYS A 176 -8.42 15.75 -20.31
C CYS A 176 -9.01 14.91 -21.44
N ARG A 177 -10.32 15.00 -21.65
CA ARG A 177 -10.99 14.34 -22.79
C ARG A 177 -10.33 14.71 -24.11
N CYS A 178 -9.89 13.70 -24.84
CA CYS A 178 -9.28 13.87 -26.17
C CYS A 178 -10.36 14.10 -27.23
N GLU A 179 -10.71 15.35 -27.46
CA GLU A 179 -11.72 15.73 -28.45
C GLU A 179 -11.41 17.09 -29.06
N TYR A 180 -11.21 17.16 -30.38
CA TYR A 180 -10.81 18.39 -31.05
C TYR A 180 -11.33 18.53 -32.47
N GLY A 181 -11.24 19.74 -32.97
CA GLY A 181 -11.54 20.13 -34.36
C GLY A 181 -13.03 20.20 -34.68
N ASP A 182 -13.32 20.57 -35.94
CA ASP A 182 -14.69 20.61 -36.44
C ASP A 182 -15.20 19.20 -36.72
N GLU A 183 -16.52 19.01 -36.68
CA GLU A 183 -17.16 17.72 -36.93
C GLU A 183 -16.90 17.24 -38.37
N ALA A 184 -16.28 16.06 -38.50
CA ALA A 184 -16.22 15.34 -39.76
C ALA A 184 -17.50 14.52 -39.90
N VAL A 185 -18.29 14.80 -40.96
CA VAL A 185 -19.54 14.07 -41.20
C VAL A 185 -19.21 12.77 -41.94
N LEU A 186 -19.55 11.64 -41.32
CA LEU A 186 -19.34 10.28 -41.85
C LEU A 186 -20.61 9.45 -41.71
N GLY A 187 -20.87 8.57 -42.65
CA GLY A 187 -21.95 7.61 -42.65
C GLY A 187 -21.79 6.58 -43.75
N TYR A 188 -22.62 5.54 -43.76
CA TYR A 188 -22.61 4.57 -44.87
C TYR A 188 -22.95 5.32 -46.17
N ASP A 189 -22.18 5.04 -47.25
CA ASP A 189 -22.19 5.79 -48.52
C ASP A 189 -21.88 7.30 -48.41
N ASN A 190 -21.46 7.76 -47.23
CA ASN A 190 -21.02 9.15 -46.97
C ASN A 190 -19.67 9.15 -46.25
N GLY A 191 -18.63 8.73 -46.95
CA GLY A 191 -17.26 8.61 -46.42
C GLY A 191 -16.95 7.30 -45.70
N LEU A 192 -17.93 6.40 -45.52
CA LEU A 192 -17.74 5.04 -45.01
C LEU A 192 -18.30 4.00 -45.99
N VAL A 193 -17.57 2.90 -46.17
CA VAL A 193 -18.00 1.71 -46.93
C VAL A 193 -18.58 0.62 -46.03
N SER A 194 -18.35 0.70 -44.74
CA SER A 194 -19.01 -0.14 -43.73
C SER A 194 -19.22 0.64 -42.43
N LEU A 195 -20.24 0.28 -41.70
CA LEU A 195 -20.52 0.80 -40.36
C LEU A 195 -21.12 -0.33 -39.51
N GLU A 196 -20.48 -0.64 -38.43
CA GLU A 196 -20.88 -1.66 -37.45
C GLU A 196 -21.04 -1.05 -36.07
N ARG A 197 -21.93 -1.60 -35.27
CA ARG A 197 -22.12 -1.21 -33.88
C ARG A 197 -21.86 -2.41 -32.98
N GLU A 198 -20.89 -2.27 -32.08
CA GLU A 198 -20.56 -3.27 -31.08
C GLU A 198 -20.72 -2.72 -29.68
N SER A 199 -21.01 -3.57 -28.70
CA SER A 199 -20.95 -3.16 -27.28
C SER A 199 -19.47 -2.99 -26.89
N ALA A 200 -19.17 -1.95 -26.13
CA ALA A 200 -17.83 -1.78 -25.57
C ALA A 200 -17.55 -2.89 -24.53
N ASP A 201 -16.41 -3.55 -24.63
CA ASP A 201 -16.03 -4.68 -23.76
C ASP A 201 -15.87 -4.27 -22.28
N ASN A 202 -15.57 -3.01 -22.03
CA ASN A 202 -15.23 -2.46 -20.71
C ASN A 202 -16.39 -1.74 -20.02
N VAL A 203 -17.60 -1.72 -20.58
CA VAL A 203 -18.75 -1.07 -19.96
C VAL A 203 -19.74 -2.13 -19.50
N LYS A 204 -19.84 -2.33 -18.19
CA LYS A 204 -20.83 -3.22 -17.59
C LYS A 204 -22.24 -2.62 -17.72
N PHE A 205 -23.16 -3.38 -18.34
CA PHE A 205 -24.57 -2.99 -18.36
C PHE A 205 -25.28 -3.42 -17.08
N PHE A 206 -25.88 -2.48 -16.42
CA PHE A 206 -26.75 -2.75 -15.28
C PHE A 206 -27.88 -1.72 -15.22
N THR A 207 -28.98 -2.10 -14.59
CA THR A 207 -30.14 -1.24 -14.31
C THR A 207 -30.40 -1.13 -12.82
N ARG A 208 -29.72 -1.96 -12.00
CA ARG A 208 -29.72 -1.89 -10.53
C ARG A 208 -28.29 -2.03 -10.02
N LEU A 209 -27.81 -0.99 -9.35
CA LEU A 209 -26.48 -0.93 -8.73
C LEU A 209 -26.60 -1.16 -7.22
N PHE A 210 -25.81 -2.07 -6.68
CA PHE A 210 -25.54 -2.24 -5.26
C PHE A 210 -24.19 -1.62 -4.92
N PRO A 211 -24.14 -0.35 -4.51
CA PRO A 211 -22.90 0.30 -4.14
C PRO A 211 -22.45 -0.21 -2.78
N ILE A 212 -21.19 -0.62 -2.67
CA ILE A 212 -20.59 -1.18 -1.46
C ILE A 212 -19.70 -0.11 -0.81
N GLY A 213 -20.17 0.49 0.28
CA GLY A 213 -19.41 1.48 1.02
C GLY A 213 -18.23 0.93 1.81
N SER A 214 -17.29 1.79 2.17
CA SER A 214 -16.10 1.47 2.96
C SER A 214 -16.42 0.99 4.37
N THR A 215 -15.53 0.20 4.95
CA THR A 215 -15.56 -0.22 6.37
C THR A 215 -14.67 0.65 7.27
N ARG A 216 -13.89 1.59 6.70
CA ARG A 216 -12.94 2.41 7.45
C ARG A 216 -13.66 3.38 8.38
N ASN A 217 -13.12 3.56 9.57
CA ASN A 217 -13.64 4.47 10.61
C ASN A 217 -15.10 4.22 11.01
N ILE A 218 -15.56 2.97 10.86
CA ILE A 218 -16.93 2.57 11.18
C ILE A 218 -16.91 1.55 12.31
N ASP A 219 -17.61 1.89 13.38
CA ASP A 219 -17.94 0.94 14.44
C ASP A 219 -19.31 0.34 14.16
N PRO A 220 -19.41 -0.96 13.85
CA PRO A 220 -20.67 -1.60 13.54
C PRO A 220 -21.70 -1.54 14.67
N GLU A 221 -21.27 -1.50 15.94
CA GLU A 221 -22.16 -1.45 17.09
C GLU A 221 -22.86 -0.08 17.22
N GLU A 222 -22.12 1.02 16.98
CA GLU A 222 -22.70 2.36 17.04
C GLU A 222 -23.41 2.76 15.74
N TYR A 223 -22.81 2.46 14.59
CA TYR A 223 -23.36 2.84 13.29
C TYR A 223 -24.53 1.95 12.88
N GLY A 224 -24.58 0.70 13.40
CA GLY A 224 -25.60 -0.30 13.12
C GLY A 224 -25.37 -1.09 11.83
N TYR A 225 -24.26 -0.85 11.12
CA TYR A 225 -23.85 -1.58 9.91
C TYR A 225 -22.31 -1.65 9.86
N SER A 226 -21.80 -2.74 9.27
CA SER A 226 -20.35 -2.95 9.16
C SER A 226 -19.64 -2.09 8.10
N ARG A 227 -20.41 -1.31 7.32
CA ARG A 227 -19.89 -0.47 6.23
C ARG A 227 -20.75 0.76 6.03
N LEU A 228 -20.19 1.78 5.39
CA LEU A 228 -20.90 3.01 5.04
C LEU A 228 -22.14 2.69 4.20
N GLN A 229 -23.25 3.34 4.50
CA GLN A 229 -24.53 3.17 3.82
C GLN A 229 -24.92 4.44 3.08
N LEU A 230 -25.72 4.29 2.03
CA LEU A 230 -26.37 5.42 1.40
C LEU A 230 -27.34 6.13 2.38
N PRO A 231 -27.59 7.43 2.20
CA PRO A 231 -28.60 8.15 2.98
C PRO A 231 -29.95 7.43 2.95
N GLY A 232 -30.59 7.34 4.11
CA GLY A 232 -31.85 6.59 4.27
C GLY A 232 -31.71 5.08 4.23
N ARG A 233 -30.48 4.57 4.36
CA ARG A 233 -30.18 3.11 4.41
C ARG A 233 -30.61 2.36 3.16
N ARG A 234 -30.58 3.02 2.00
CA ARG A 234 -30.84 2.37 0.71
C ARG A 234 -29.70 1.40 0.40
N THR A 235 -30.04 0.22 -0.08
CA THR A 235 -29.06 -0.84 -0.41
C THR A 235 -28.72 -0.88 -1.89
N TYR A 236 -29.55 -0.27 -2.74
CA TYR A 236 -29.34 -0.21 -4.19
C TYR A 236 -29.93 1.09 -4.78
N VAL A 237 -29.51 1.38 -5.97
CA VAL A 237 -30.04 2.46 -6.81
C VAL A 237 -30.41 1.88 -8.18
N GLU A 238 -31.49 2.37 -8.79
CA GLU A 238 -32.00 1.90 -10.08
C GLU A 238 -31.99 3.00 -11.12
N GLN A 239 -31.68 2.63 -12.37
CA GLN A 239 -31.85 3.47 -13.56
C GLN A 239 -32.30 2.60 -14.74
N ASN A 240 -33.05 3.18 -15.67
CA ASN A 240 -33.44 2.54 -16.95
C ASN A 240 -34.08 1.15 -16.81
N THR A 241 -34.86 0.91 -15.73
CA THR A 241 -35.48 -0.38 -15.41
C THR A 241 -36.50 -0.88 -16.43
N GLN A 242 -36.96 -0.01 -17.35
CA GLN A 242 -37.81 -0.38 -18.50
C GLN A 242 -37.13 -1.39 -19.45
N GLN A 243 -35.81 -1.50 -19.39
CA GLN A 243 -35.02 -2.48 -20.18
C GLN A 243 -34.89 -3.85 -19.48
N GLY A 244 -35.51 -4.04 -18.32
CA GLY A 244 -35.36 -5.19 -17.45
C GLY A 244 -34.45 -4.88 -16.27
N ILE A 245 -34.37 -5.82 -15.32
CA ILE A 245 -33.51 -5.67 -14.14
C ILE A 245 -32.25 -6.49 -14.36
N VAL A 246 -31.11 -5.82 -14.45
CA VAL A 246 -29.78 -6.40 -14.46
C VAL A 246 -29.03 -5.82 -13.28
N GLU A 247 -28.60 -6.69 -12.37
CA GLU A 247 -27.96 -6.30 -11.11
C GLU A 247 -26.44 -6.27 -11.26
N HIS A 248 -25.84 -5.29 -10.64
CA HIS A 248 -24.39 -5.14 -10.51
C HIS A 248 -24.05 -4.68 -9.11
N TYR A 249 -22.94 -5.12 -8.54
CA TYR A 249 -22.36 -4.53 -7.33
C TYR A 249 -21.04 -3.86 -7.66
N GLU A 250 -20.79 -2.72 -7.00
CA GLU A 250 -19.54 -1.98 -7.15
C GLU A 250 -18.98 -1.64 -5.77
N ARG A 251 -17.71 -1.92 -5.58
CA ARG A 251 -17.01 -1.74 -4.31
C ARG A 251 -15.83 -0.78 -4.42
N ASP A 252 -15.01 -0.95 -5.43
CA ASP A 252 -13.70 -0.33 -5.52
C ASP A 252 -13.81 1.17 -5.80
N ALA A 253 -14.76 1.56 -6.64
CA ALA A 253 -15.08 2.96 -6.92
C ALA A 253 -15.45 3.77 -5.66
N PHE A 254 -15.88 3.12 -4.58
CA PHE A 254 -16.36 3.77 -3.35
C PHE A 254 -15.49 3.48 -2.12
N SER A 255 -14.42 2.72 -2.27
CA SER A 255 -13.56 2.28 -1.16
C SER A 255 -12.85 3.43 -0.45
N GLY A 256 -12.58 4.52 -1.16
CA GLY A 256 -11.94 5.74 -0.64
C GLY A 256 -12.87 6.67 0.14
N ILE A 257 -14.20 6.39 0.18
CA ILE A 257 -15.19 7.24 0.85
C ILE A 257 -15.51 6.66 2.23
N TYR A 258 -15.11 7.37 3.28
CA TYR A 258 -15.33 6.95 4.66
C TYR A 258 -15.40 8.17 5.60
N PRO A 259 -15.97 8.03 6.79
CA PRO A 259 -16.00 9.11 7.77
C PRO A 259 -14.57 9.54 8.13
N ARG A 260 -14.17 10.76 7.78
CA ARG A 260 -12.82 11.28 8.00
C ARG A 260 -12.83 12.78 8.28
N ARG A 261 -11.72 13.24 8.85
CA ARG A 261 -11.38 14.64 8.99
C ARG A 261 -9.95 14.85 8.50
N ILE A 262 -9.75 15.82 7.66
CA ILE A 262 -8.40 16.31 7.33
C ILE A 262 -8.00 17.29 8.44
N GLY A 263 -6.95 16.95 9.17
CA GLY A 263 -6.35 17.77 10.21
C GLY A 263 -5.10 18.47 9.72
N THR A 264 -4.67 19.53 10.42
CA THR A 264 -3.44 20.27 10.09
C THR A 264 -2.57 20.37 11.33
N LEU A 265 -1.30 20.01 11.23
CA LEU A 265 -0.37 20.07 12.34
C LEU A 265 -0.06 21.51 12.73
N SER A 266 -0.36 21.86 13.99
CA SER A 266 -0.10 23.19 14.55
C SER A 266 1.23 23.27 15.31
N SER A 267 1.76 22.15 15.79
CA SER A 267 3.11 22.07 16.37
C SER A 267 3.71 20.69 16.23
N VAL A 268 5.04 20.65 16.13
CA VAL A 268 5.85 19.43 16.08
C VAL A 268 6.99 19.58 17.06
N ARG A 269 7.27 18.56 17.84
CA ARG A 269 8.44 18.45 18.71
C ARG A 269 9.01 17.04 18.65
N SER A 270 10.27 16.88 19.00
CA SER A 270 10.93 15.60 19.07
C SER A 270 11.63 15.38 20.40
N GLU A 271 11.74 14.12 20.81
CA GLU A 271 12.49 13.71 22.00
C GLU A 271 13.44 12.57 21.61
N GLN A 272 14.68 12.64 22.14
CA GLN A 272 15.66 11.57 21.96
C GLN A 272 15.41 10.48 22.99
N HIS A 273 15.37 9.25 22.54
CA HIS A 273 15.26 8.06 23.35
C HIS A 273 16.42 7.11 23.03
N THR A 274 16.63 6.14 23.90
CA THR A 274 17.63 5.09 23.70
C THR A 274 16.92 3.76 23.80
N ASP A 275 17.17 2.87 22.88
CA ASP A 275 16.61 1.51 22.93
C ASP A 275 17.33 0.65 23.97
N GLU A 276 16.95 -0.63 24.07
CA GLU A 276 17.53 -1.57 25.04
C GLU A 276 18.97 -1.97 24.71
N ASP A 277 19.36 -1.84 23.45
CA ASP A 277 20.72 -2.15 22.97
C ASP A 277 21.66 -0.94 23.10
N GLY A 278 21.11 0.22 23.55
CA GLY A 278 21.85 1.47 23.75
C GLY A 278 21.88 2.39 22.52
N GLU A 279 21.18 2.04 21.44
CA GLU A 279 21.13 2.84 20.23
C GLU A 279 20.14 4.00 20.37
N PRO A 280 20.52 5.23 19.98
CA PRO A 280 19.66 6.39 20.08
C PRO A 280 18.62 6.42 18.95
N PHE A 281 17.38 6.77 19.27
CA PHE A 281 16.32 7.03 18.29
C PHE A 281 15.47 8.24 18.70
N THR A 282 14.70 8.78 17.76
CA THR A 282 13.91 9.99 17.95
C THR A 282 12.43 9.67 17.87
N ILE A 283 11.66 10.08 18.89
CA ILE A 283 10.20 10.04 18.86
C ILE A 283 9.67 11.44 18.51
N TYR A 284 8.74 11.51 17.57
CA TYR A 284 8.07 12.74 17.15
C TYR A 284 6.69 12.85 17.78
N TYR A 285 6.40 14.03 18.30
CA TYR A 285 5.10 14.39 18.88
C TYR A 285 4.50 15.55 18.09
N VAL A 286 3.23 15.39 17.70
CA VAL A 286 2.54 16.38 16.88
C VAL A 286 1.22 16.81 17.51
N LYS A 287 0.83 18.07 17.32
CA LYS A 287 -0.44 18.63 17.79
C LYS A 287 -1.25 19.23 16.65
N ASP A 288 -2.55 19.07 16.76
CA ASP A 288 -3.54 19.82 15.99
C ASP A 288 -4.47 20.56 16.95
N THR A 289 -4.33 21.87 17.01
CA THR A 289 -5.17 22.72 17.89
C THR A 289 -6.58 22.89 17.37
N SER A 290 -6.86 22.51 16.12
CA SER A 290 -8.19 22.53 15.52
C SER A 290 -8.97 21.24 15.73
N LEU A 291 -8.36 20.21 16.35
CA LEU A 291 -9.02 18.96 16.68
C LEU A 291 -10.03 19.19 17.82
N THR A 292 -11.31 18.96 17.54
CA THR A 292 -12.44 19.29 18.42
C THR A 292 -12.86 18.15 19.34
N PHE A 293 -12.37 16.94 19.13
CA PHE A 293 -12.71 15.75 19.89
C PHE A 293 -11.45 15.04 20.42
N ASP A 294 -11.62 14.17 21.40
CA ASP A 294 -10.55 13.33 21.97
C ASP A 294 -10.52 11.99 21.22
N PRO A 295 -9.47 11.66 20.44
CA PRO A 295 -9.37 10.39 19.71
C PRO A 295 -9.48 9.15 20.60
N ASN A 296 -9.06 9.22 21.87
CA ASN A 296 -9.16 8.10 22.79
C ASN A 296 -10.61 7.78 23.19
N ALA A 297 -11.52 8.73 23.06
CA ALA A 297 -12.96 8.49 23.27
C ALA A 297 -13.62 7.78 22.07
N TYR A 298 -12.92 7.69 20.96
CA TYR A 298 -13.42 7.14 19.69
C TYR A 298 -12.63 5.94 19.20
N GLU A 299 -11.96 5.22 20.09
CA GLU A 299 -11.24 3.98 19.75
C GLU A 299 -12.19 2.89 19.26
N ILE A 300 -11.77 2.15 18.25
CA ILE A 300 -12.42 0.90 17.83
C ILE A 300 -11.66 -0.24 18.50
N GLY A 301 -12.35 -1.06 19.29
CA GLY A 301 -11.72 -2.16 20.01
C GLY A 301 -10.95 -3.09 19.07
N GLY A 302 -9.68 -3.35 19.41
CA GLY A 302 -8.79 -4.21 18.63
C GLY A 302 -8.07 -3.55 17.45
N LEU A 303 -8.25 -2.25 17.23
CA LEU A 303 -7.54 -1.52 16.18
C LEU A 303 -6.63 -0.44 16.81
N VAL A 304 -5.44 -0.28 16.25
CA VAL A 304 -4.52 0.81 16.61
C VAL A 304 -4.85 2.02 15.78
N LYS A 305 -4.88 3.19 16.42
CA LYS A 305 -5.04 4.47 15.73
C LYS A 305 -3.91 4.68 14.75
N GLN A 306 -4.23 5.08 13.54
CA GLN A 306 -3.25 5.40 12.51
C GLN A 306 -3.44 6.82 11.99
N MET A 307 -2.34 7.40 11.55
CA MET A 307 -2.26 8.72 10.95
C MET A 307 -1.60 8.61 9.58
N THR A 308 -2.32 9.02 8.54
CA THR A 308 -1.78 9.13 7.17
C THR A 308 -1.52 10.59 6.86
N PHE A 309 -0.31 10.93 6.51
CA PHE A 309 0.03 12.28 6.07
C PHE A 309 -0.48 12.52 4.65
N GLN A 310 -1.07 13.70 4.43
CA GLN A 310 -1.65 14.11 3.15
C GLN A 310 -0.81 15.21 2.46
N SER A 311 0.21 15.71 3.16
CA SER A 311 1.12 16.73 2.65
C SER A 311 2.49 16.66 3.36
N GLY A 312 3.46 17.46 2.92
CA GLY A 312 4.80 17.52 3.49
C GLY A 312 5.70 16.35 3.07
N GLU A 313 6.81 16.17 3.78
CA GLU A 313 7.82 15.15 3.46
C GLU A 313 7.34 13.71 3.76
N LEU A 314 6.34 13.57 4.64
CA LEU A 314 5.74 12.29 5.01
C LEU A 314 4.48 11.97 4.21
N ASN A 315 4.18 12.75 3.17
CA ASN A 315 2.99 12.58 2.36
C ASN A 315 2.82 11.13 1.87
N GLY A 316 1.59 10.58 2.00
CA GLY A 316 1.23 9.22 1.63
C GLY A 316 1.70 8.13 2.61
N ARG A 317 2.40 8.48 3.70
CA ARG A 317 2.90 7.50 4.67
C ARG A 317 1.96 7.35 5.85
N ASP A 318 1.82 6.10 6.30
CA ASP A 318 0.99 5.68 7.42
C ASP A 318 1.84 5.43 8.67
N PHE A 319 1.40 5.96 9.80
CA PHE A 319 2.03 5.74 11.11
C PHE A 319 1.01 5.32 12.14
N GLU A 320 1.36 4.35 12.96
CA GLU A 320 0.64 4.12 14.22
C GLU A 320 0.85 5.32 15.14
N VAL A 321 -0.20 5.72 15.86
CA VAL A 321 -0.13 6.88 16.77
C VAL A 321 -0.80 6.60 18.11
N ASN A 322 -0.16 7.08 19.18
CA ASN A 322 -0.76 7.20 20.49
C ASN A 322 -1.23 8.64 20.72
N TYR A 323 -2.33 8.83 21.45
CA TYR A 323 -2.82 10.16 21.78
C TYR A 323 -2.81 10.40 23.28
N ASP A 324 -2.11 11.46 23.72
CA ASP A 324 -2.16 11.93 25.11
C ASP A 324 -3.28 12.97 25.28
N SER A 325 -4.41 12.58 25.84
CA SER A 325 -5.57 13.45 26.07
C SER A 325 -5.27 14.64 26.97
N LYS A 326 -4.25 14.56 27.86
CA LYS A 326 -3.89 15.66 28.78
C LYS A 326 -3.05 16.70 28.07
N LYS A 327 -2.07 16.26 27.30
CA LYS A 327 -1.18 17.14 26.53
C LYS A 327 -1.81 17.54 25.20
N LYS A 328 -2.86 16.84 24.75
CA LYS A 328 -3.51 16.98 23.44
C LYS A 328 -2.50 16.86 22.29
N GLU A 329 -1.70 15.82 22.32
CA GLU A 329 -0.68 15.55 21.31
C GLU A 329 -0.68 14.08 20.90
N PHE A 330 -0.33 13.83 19.65
CA PHE A 330 -0.07 12.51 19.13
C PHE A 330 1.42 12.20 19.26
N GLU A 331 1.74 11.01 19.68
CA GLU A 331 3.05 10.37 19.58
C GLU A 331 3.05 9.51 18.33
N ILE A 332 3.97 9.78 17.41
CA ILE A 332 4.13 8.97 16.21
C ILE A 332 5.03 7.80 16.55
N ILE A 333 4.54 6.58 16.35
CA ILE A 333 5.32 5.38 16.61
C ILE A 333 6.39 5.22 15.55
N THR A 334 7.64 5.21 16.00
CA THR A 334 8.80 5.06 15.12
C THR A 334 8.83 3.69 14.48
N GLN A 335 9.13 3.64 13.19
CA GLN A 335 9.23 2.43 12.37
C GLN A 335 10.63 2.30 11.77
N TRP A 336 11.04 1.08 11.42
CA TRP A 336 12.29 0.77 10.70
C TRP A 336 11.94 -0.09 9.47
N PRO A 337 11.39 0.53 8.39
CA PRO A 337 10.86 -0.23 7.25
C PRO A 337 11.92 -0.79 6.31
N TYR A 338 13.15 -0.25 6.33
CA TYR A 338 14.18 -0.57 5.34
C TYR A 338 15.35 -1.38 5.93
N ASP A 339 15.79 -1.02 7.13
CA ASP A 339 16.90 -1.64 7.85
C ASP A 339 16.76 -1.35 9.36
N ASP A 340 17.66 -1.93 10.18
CA ASP A 340 17.62 -1.75 11.63
C ASP A 340 18.15 -0.35 12.08
N ASP A 341 18.78 0.42 11.20
CA ASP A 341 19.44 1.69 11.51
C ASP A 341 18.65 2.92 11.05
N THR A 342 17.82 2.76 9.99
CA THR A 342 17.08 3.87 9.38
C THR A 342 15.67 4.00 9.95
N GLN A 343 15.51 4.87 10.94
CA GLN A 343 14.20 5.15 11.52
C GLN A 343 13.31 6.01 10.61
N LEU A 344 12.00 5.79 10.72
CA LEU A 344 10.96 6.60 10.12
C LEU A 344 9.87 6.94 11.17
N PRO A 345 9.50 8.23 11.39
CA PRO A 345 10.09 9.45 10.84
C PRO A 345 11.55 9.65 11.24
N GLY A 346 12.36 10.20 10.33
CA GLY A 346 13.78 10.46 10.57
C GLY A 346 14.48 11.11 9.39
N GLY A 347 15.68 11.62 9.61
CA GLY A 347 16.45 12.29 8.57
C GLY A 347 15.72 13.49 7.95
N LEU A 348 15.47 13.44 6.66
CA LEU A 348 14.68 14.45 5.93
C LEU A 348 13.17 14.18 6.01
N LEU A 349 12.78 12.93 6.26
CA LEU A 349 11.38 12.48 6.32
C LEU A 349 10.82 12.70 7.74
N ILE A 350 10.53 13.93 8.07
CA ILE A 350 10.03 14.35 9.39
C ILE A 350 8.74 15.16 9.26
N PRO A 351 7.82 15.07 10.23
CA PRO A 351 6.61 15.89 10.22
C PRO A 351 6.97 17.38 10.42
N LYS A 352 6.22 18.25 9.76
CA LYS A 352 6.37 19.71 9.85
C LYS A 352 5.06 20.38 10.22
N VAL A 353 5.16 21.58 10.82
CA VAL A 353 3.97 22.41 11.06
C VAL A 353 3.35 22.80 9.73
N GLY A 354 2.04 22.63 9.62
CA GLY A 354 1.30 22.87 8.40
C GLY A 354 1.01 21.61 7.59
N ASP A 355 1.65 20.48 7.91
CA ASP A 355 1.34 19.21 7.26
C ASP A 355 -0.09 18.79 7.55
N GLU A 356 -0.77 18.30 6.54
CA GLU A 356 -2.12 17.76 6.64
C GLU A 356 -2.08 16.25 6.90
N TYR A 357 -3.07 15.77 7.64
CA TYR A 357 -3.18 14.36 7.99
C TYR A 357 -4.64 13.89 8.10
N ILE A 358 -4.85 12.59 7.97
CA ILE A 358 -6.12 11.89 8.24
C ILE A 358 -5.89 10.84 9.33
N LEU A 359 -6.82 10.74 10.28
CA LEU A 359 -6.87 9.65 11.26
C LEU A 359 -7.78 8.53 10.77
N TRP A 360 -7.36 7.30 10.97
CA TRP A 360 -8.16 6.12 10.69
C TRP A 360 -7.97 5.03 11.76
N ASN A 361 -8.75 3.96 11.69
CA ASN A 361 -8.94 2.98 12.77
C ASN A 361 -9.54 3.61 14.04
N ILE A 362 -10.30 4.69 13.89
CA ILE A 362 -11.08 5.30 14.96
C ILE A 362 -12.54 5.47 14.52
N ARG A 363 -13.45 5.47 15.48
CA ARG A 363 -14.80 5.98 15.24
C ARG A 363 -14.72 7.48 14.99
N MET A 364 -15.65 8.01 14.23
CA MET A 364 -15.73 9.45 14.04
C MET A 364 -16.97 10.02 14.73
N PRO A 365 -16.95 11.29 15.18
CA PRO A 365 -18.17 12.01 15.58
C PRO A 365 -19.28 11.93 14.52
N LYS A 366 -20.55 11.94 14.93
CA LYS A 366 -21.72 11.68 14.07
C LYS A 366 -21.80 12.59 12.84
N GLU A 367 -21.31 13.81 12.94
CA GLU A 367 -21.26 14.74 11.81
C GLU A 367 -20.48 14.22 10.61
N TYR A 368 -19.37 13.50 10.86
CA TYR A 368 -18.53 12.96 9.79
C TYR A 368 -19.19 11.77 9.08
N TYR A 369 -20.03 11.00 9.78
CA TYR A 369 -20.82 9.96 9.12
C TYR A 369 -21.82 10.55 8.13
N THR A 370 -22.51 11.60 8.52
CA THR A 370 -23.48 12.27 7.64
C THR A 370 -22.80 12.86 6.39
N LEU A 371 -21.63 13.46 6.56
CA LEU A 371 -20.82 13.98 5.44
C LEU A 371 -20.38 12.86 4.50
N ALA A 372 -19.87 11.76 5.05
CA ALA A 372 -19.46 10.61 4.25
C ALA A 372 -20.63 9.92 3.54
N GLU A 373 -21.82 9.83 4.16
CA GLU A 373 -23.03 9.31 3.51
C GLU A 373 -23.46 10.18 2.32
N GLN A 374 -23.31 11.51 2.43
CA GLN A 374 -23.60 12.44 1.33
C GLN A 374 -22.59 12.30 0.21
N GLU A 375 -21.28 12.32 0.53
CA GLU A 375 -20.20 12.09 -0.43
C GLU A 375 -20.38 10.74 -1.17
N PHE A 376 -20.78 9.71 -0.44
CA PHE A 376 -21.07 8.40 -1.03
C PHE A 376 -22.25 8.45 -1.99
N ALA A 377 -23.32 9.16 -1.64
CA ALA A 377 -24.47 9.31 -2.53
C ALA A 377 -24.11 10.10 -3.81
N GLU A 378 -23.32 11.17 -3.68
CA GLU A 378 -22.85 11.96 -4.81
C GLU A 378 -21.96 11.14 -5.75
N ALA A 379 -21.04 10.34 -5.20
CA ALA A 379 -20.19 9.45 -5.97
C ALA A 379 -21.00 8.35 -6.68
N VAL A 380 -22.03 7.81 -6.05
CA VAL A 380 -22.94 6.84 -6.68
C VAL A 380 -23.74 7.46 -7.80
N ASP A 381 -24.24 8.68 -7.63
CA ASP A 381 -24.97 9.40 -8.69
C ASP A 381 -24.05 9.75 -9.87
N GLU A 382 -22.77 10.04 -9.61
CA GLU A 382 -21.77 10.27 -10.65
C GLU A 382 -21.44 8.97 -11.39
N TYR A 383 -21.19 7.88 -10.67
CA TYR A 383 -20.96 6.55 -11.24
C TYR A 383 -22.11 6.11 -12.15
N LEU A 384 -23.37 6.35 -11.73
CA LEU A 384 -24.54 6.07 -12.55
C LEU A 384 -24.57 6.91 -13.83
N ARG A 385 -24.23 8.20 -13.76
CA ARG A 385 -24.18 9.10 -14.93
C ARG A 385 -23.09 8.69 -15.92
N GLU A 386 -21.92 8.27 -15.42
CA GLU A 386 -20.82 7.75 -16.25
C GLU A 386 -21.25 6.47 -17.00
N HIS A 387 -22.04 5.61 -16.37
CA HIS A 387 -22.52 4.35 -16.95
C HIS A 387 -23.86 4.48 -17.73
N ASP A 388 -24.48 5.65 -17.75
CA ASP A 388 -25.66 5.95 -18.58
C ASP A 388 -25.28 6.41 -19.99
N GLN A 389 -23.97 6.65 -20.25
CA GLN A 389 -23.48 7.05 -21.56
C GLN A 389 -23.62 5.93 -22.58
N ASP A 390 -23.54 6.28 -23.85
CA ASP A 390 -23.58 5.28 -24.92
C ASP A 390 -22.37 4.34 -24.86
N ARG A 391 -22.66 3.11 -24.56
CA ARG A 391 -21.72 1.98 -24.40
C ARG A 391 -21.40 1.27 -25.70
N TYR A 392 -21.74 1.88 -26.82
CA TYR A 392 -21.42 1.29 -28.10
C TYR A 392 -20.16 1.89 -28.71
N VAL A 393 -19.41 1.02 -29.37
CA VAL A 393 -18.31 1.39 -30.25
C VAL A 393 -18.81 1.22 -31.67
N TYR A 394 -18.67 2.26 -32.47
CA TYR A 394 -19.02 2.24 -33.87
C TYR A 394 -17.74 2.05 -34.67
N LYS A 395 -17.66 0.94 -35.40
CA LYS A 395 -16.53 0.61 -36.28
C LYS A 395 -16.90 0.89 -37.72
N GLY A 396 -16.03 1.60 -38.43
CA GLY A 396 -16.25 1.95 -39.80
C GLY A 396 -14.98 1.84 -40.62
N ARG A 397 -15.10 1.35 -41.85
CA ARG A 397 -14.04 1.46 -42.87
C ARG A 397 -14.32 2.67 -43.73
N THR A 398 -13.32 3.52 -43.95
CA THR A 398 -13.46 4.73 -44.77
C THR A 398 -13.51 4.39 -46.28
N ASP A 399 -14.32 5.17 -47.01
CA ASP A 399 -14.17 5.29 -48.45
C ASP A 399 -12.95 6.18 -48.74
N TYR A 400 -11.83 5.55 -49.11
CA TYR A 400 -10.55 6.24 -49.32
C TYR A 400 -10.63 7.30 -50.43
N VAL A 401 -11.47 7.10 -51.46
CA VAL A 401 -11.68 8.07 -52.54
C VAL A 401 -12.40 9.30 -52.04
N GLU A 402 -13.48 9.11 -51.29
CA GLU A 402 -14.28 10.19 -50.76
C GLU A 402 -13.53 10.98 -49.67
N VAL A 403 -12.84 10.28 -48.76
CA VAL A 403 -12.00 10.90 -47.72
C VAL A 403 -10.88 11.74 -48.35
N ALA A 404 -10.19 11.21 -49.36
CA ALA A 404 -9.16 11.95 -50.07
C ALA A 404 -9.73 13.16 -50.84
N ARG A 405 -10.88 13.00 -51.51
CA ARG A 405 -11.56 14.07 -52.24
C ARG A 405 -11.96 15.21 -51.32
N ARG A 406 -12.54 14.87 -50.16
CA ARG A 406 -12.97 15.84 -49.11
C ARG A 406 -11.81 16.37 -48.27
N ARG A 407 -10.62 15.78 -48.39
CA ARG A 407 -9.44 16.10 -47.57
C ARG A 407 -9.74 16.03 -46.06
N LEU A 408 -10.46 15.01 -45.64
CA LEU A 408 -10.78 14.81 -44.25
C LEU A 408 -9.53 14.37 -43.50
N ALA A 409 -9.13 15.19 -42.52
CA ALA A 409 -8.07 14.82 -41.57
C ALA A 409 -8.70 14.01 -40.44
N LEU A 410 -8.61 12.68 -40.53
CA LEU A 410 -9.11 11.76 -39.52
C LEU A 410 -7.94 11.29 -38.66
N ASP A 411 -8.01 11.54 -37.36
CA ASP A 411 -7.05 11.02 -36.38
C ASP A 411 -7.77 10.82 -35.02
N VAL A 412 -7.14 10.14 -34.08
CA VAL A 412 -7.65 9.93 -32.73
C VAL A 412 -7.95 11.29 -32.07
N GLY A 413 -9.12 11.43 -31.47
CA GLY A 413 -9.64 12.66 -30.87
C GLY A 413 -10.42 13.57 -31.82
N ARG A 414 -10.41 13.31 -33.12
CA ARG A 414 -11.17 14.10 -34.09
C ARG A 414 -12.68 13.93 -33.86
N ARG A 415 -13.44 15.05 -33.77
CA ARG A 415 -14.90 15.03 -33.74
C ARG A 415 -15.47 14.47 -35.01
N VAL A 416 -16.46 13.58 -34.85
CA VAL A 416 -17.18 12.93 -35.93
C VAL A 416 -18.68 13.05 -35.66
N ARG A 417 -19.39 13.46 -36.68
CA ARG A 417 -20.84 13.29 -36.75
C ARG A 417 -21.12 12.05 -37.58
N LEU A 418 -21.54 11.00 -36.90
CA LEU A 418 -21.84 9.70 -37.50
C LEU A 418 -23.33 9.64 -37.89
N GLU A 419 -23.64 9.49 -39.19
CA GLU A 419 -24.99 9.46 -39.70
C GLU A 419 -25.48 8.04 -39.98
N SER A 420 -26.63 7.66 -39.37
CA SER A 420 -27.33 6.40 -39.60
C SER A 420 -28.72 6.44 -39.03
N ASP A 421 -29.72 6.30 -39.89
CA ASP A 421 -31.13 6.24 -39.46
C ASP A 421 -31.44 4.94 -38.68
N GLU A 422 -30.73 3.85 -39.00
CA GLU A 422 -30.90 2.57 -38.29
C GLU A 422 -30.34 2.57 -36.87
N TYR A 423 -29.16 3.15 -36.69
CA TYR A 423 -28.51 3.19 -35.38
C TYR A 423 -28.99 4.34 -34.52
N PHE A 424 -29.47 5.43 -35.15
CA PHE A 424 -29.92 6.67 -34.48
C PHE A 424 -31.34 7.08 -34.91
N PRO A 425 -32.36 6.23 -34.68
CA PRO A 425 -33.72 6.47 -35.23
C PRO A 425 -34.38 7.74 -34.77
N GLY A 426 -33.92 8.35 -33.67
CA GLY A 426 -34.50 9.61 -33.14
C GLY A 426 -33.90 10.86 -33.75
N THR A 427 -32.60 10.86 -34.04
CA THR A 427 -31.82 12.03 -34.49
C THR A 427 -31.29 11.90 -35.89
N GLY A 428 -31.20 10.70 -36.43
CA GLY A 428 -30.53 10.36 -37.69
C GLY A 428 -28.99 10.43 -37.62
N TYR A 429 -28.43 10.92 -36.53
CA TYR A 429 -27.01 11.06 -36.33
C TYR A 429 -26.62 11.08 -34.86
N ARG A 430 -25.31 10.86 -34.63
CA ARG A 430 -24.66 11.06 -33.35
C ARG A 430 -23.33 11.78 -33.53
N THR A 431 -23.05 12.74 -32.65
CA THR A 431 -21.72 13.36 -32.56
C THR A 431 -20.92 12.62 -31.50
N SER A 432 -19.70 12.24 -31.85
CA SER A 432 -18.74 11.56 -30.99
C SER A 432 -17.33 11.84 -31.50
N ARG A 433 -16.35 11.02 -31.14
CA ARG A 433 -14.96 11.18 -31.55
C ARG A 433 -14.34 9.86 -31.98
N ILE A 434 -13.25 9.95 -32.75
CA ILE A 434 -12.45 8.79 -33.12
C ILE A 434 -11.56 8.41 -31.92
N THR A 435 -11.64 7.15 -31.48
CA THR A 435 -10.83 6.59 -30.39
C THR A 435 -9.71 5.67 -30.85
N SER A 436 -9.85 5.12 -32.07
CA SER A 436 -8.83 4.26 -32.69
C SER A 436 -8.83 4.42 -34.20
N ILE A 437 -7.65 4.34 -34.78
CA ILE A 437 -7.45 4.27 -36.25
C ILE A 437 -6.47 3.15 -36.58
N SER A 438 -6.77 2.46 -37.72
CA SER A 438 -5.82 1.58 -38.41
C SER A 438 -5.76 2.02 -39.85
N GLN A 439 -4.63 2.59 -40.28
CA GLN A 439 -4.45 3.27 -41.56
C GLN A 439 -3.51 2.47 -42.43
N ASN A 440 -3.91 2.23 -43.71
CA ASN A 440 -3.04 1.60 -44.67
C ASN A 440 -1.89 2.54 -45.08
N VAL A 441 -0.64 2.04 -45.07
CA VAL A 441 0.54 2.86 -45.37
C VAL A 441 0.60 3.25 -46.84
N GLN A 442 0.18 2.38 -47.75
CA GLN A 442 0.20 2.68 -49.18
C GLN A 442 -0.95 3.60 -49.62
N TYR A 443 -2.11 3.47 -48.96
CA TYR A 443 -3.32 4.25 -49.19
C TYR A 443 -3.77 4.93 -47.90
N PRO A 444 -3.13 6.03 -47.49
CA PRO A 444 -3.37 6.64 -46.16
C PRO A 444 -4.82 7.09 -45.90
N SER A 445 -5.63 7.28 -46.93
CA SER A 445 -7.06 7.57 -46.79
C SER A 445 -7.92 6.33 -46.54
N GLU A 446 -7.36 5.12 -46.68
CA GLU A 446 -8.00 3.85 -46.32
C GLU A 446 -7.71 3.56 -44.86
N MET A 447 -8.75 3.71 -44.01
CA MET A 447 -8.66 3.54 -42.56
C MET A 447 -9.82 2.72 -42.06
N ASP A 448 -9.54 1.88 -41.08
CA ASP A 448 -10.53 1.38 -40.14
C ASP A 448 -10.53 2.32 -38.92
N ILE A 449 -11.71 2.84 -38.58
CA ILE A 449 -11.88 3.80 -37.47
C ILE A 449 -12.83 3.23 -36.41
N GLU A 450 -12.55 3.55 -35.16
CA GLU A 450 -13.48 3.32 -34.06
C GLU A 450 -13.93 4.67 -33.50
N VAL A 451 -15.23 4.80 -33.31
CA VAL A 451 -15.89 6.02 -32.79
C VAL A 451 -16.63 5.64 -31.52
N SER A 452 -16.31 6.30 -30.40
CA SER A 452 -16.93 6.01 -29.11
C SER A 452 -16.84 7.21 -28.16
N ASP A 453 -17.81 7.30 -27.28
CA ASP A 453 -17.79 8.24 -26.15
C ASP A 453 -17.20 7.62 -24.87
N VAL A 454 -17.03 6.31 -24.85
CA VAL A 454 -16.44 5.59 -23.72
C VAL A 454 -15.02 6.07 -23.50
N LEU A 455 -14.65 6.30 -22.24
CA LEU A 455 -13.27 6.65 -21.87
C LEU A 455 -12.31 5.55 -22.30
N GLY A 456 -11.19 5.96 -22.86
CA GLY A 456 -10.13 5.01 -23.22
C GLY A 456 -9.56 4.36 -21.96
N LYS A 457 -9.44 3.02 -21.99
CA LYS A 457 -8.72 2.28 -20.94
C LYS A 457 -7.34 1.88 -21.47
N GLY A 458 -6.30 2.17 -20.67
CA GLY A 458 -4.94 1.75 -21.00
C GLY A 458 -4.78 0.22 -20.98
N ALA A 459 -3.77 -0.30 -21.68
CA ALA A 459 -3.49 -1.74 -21.74
C ALA A 459 -3.13 -2.36 -20.36
N LEU A 460 -2.65 -1.54 -19.43
CA LEU A 460 -2.28 -1.92 -18.04
C LEU A 460 -3.50 -2.13 -17.13
N GLU A 461 -4.62 -1.51 -17.43
CA GLU A 461 -5.82 -1.53 -16.58
C GLU A 461 -6.43 -2.93 -16.40
N LYS A 462 -6.28 -3.82 -17.39
CA LYS A 462 -6.73 -5.23 -17.27
C LYS A 462 -5.90 -6.05 -16.27
N ILE A 463 -4.63 -5.70 -16.08
CA ILE A 463 -3.74 -6.37 -15.13
C ILE A 463 -3.91 -5.75 -13.73
N ASP A 464 -4.18 -4.46 -13.64
CA ASP A 464 -4.37 -3.76 -12.36
C ASP A 464 -5.74 -4.02 -11.72
N GLU A 465 -6.81 -4.29 -12.47
CA GLU A 465 -8.08 -4.75 -11.90
C GLU A 465 -7.89 -6.05 -11.09
N GLU A 466 -7.08 -7.01 -11.59
CA GLU A 466 -6.77 -8.24 -10.87
C GLU A 466 -5.81 -8.03 -9.69
N LEU A 467 -4.85 -7.10 -9.81
CA LEU A 467 -3.89 -6.77 -8.74
C LEU A 467 -4.46 -5.81 -7.70
N GLY A 468 -5.37 -4.92 -8.08
CA GLY A 468 -6.08 -4.00 -7.18
C GLY A 468 -6.89 -4.74 -6.13
N GLU A 469 -7.58 -5.82 -6.50
CA GLU A 469 -8.28 -6.69 -5.55
C GLU A 469 -7.32 -7.32 -4.52
N VAL A 470 -6.12 -7.76 -4.96
CA VAL A 470 -5.11 -8.37 -4.08
C VAL A 470 -4.48 -7.32 -3.15
N ARG A 471 -4.16 -6.13 -3.65
CA ARG A 471 -3.63 -5.01 -2.84
C ARG A 471 -4.65 -4.50 -1.82
N HIS A 472 -5.92 -4.39 -2.21
CA HIS A 472 -6.99 -4.01 -1.30
C HIS A 472 -7.20 -5.08 -0.21
N TYR A 473 -7.14 -6.38 -0.56
CA TYR A 473 -7.22 -7.48 0.40
C TYR A 473 -6.05 -7.46 1.39
N ALA A 474 -4.84 -7.17 0.91
CA ALA A 474 -3.64 -7.04 1.75
C ALA A 474 -3.72 -5.82 2.70
N LYS A 475 -4.15 -4.65 2.22
CA LYS A 475 -4.37 -3.45 3.06
C LYS A 475 -5.48 -3.66 4.10
N THR A 476 -6.58 -4.34 3.73
CA THR A 476 -7.68 -4.62 4.66
C THR A 476 -7.31 -5.70 5.68
N ALA A 477 -6.51 -6.68 5.29
CA ALA A 477 -5.99 -7.71 6.18
C ALA A 477 -4.96 -7.13 7.18
N SER A 478 -4.13 -6.16 6.77
CA SER A 478 -3.21 -5.48 7.68
C SER A 478 -3.91 -4.54 8.67
N ALA A 479 -5.05 -3.96 8.30
CA ALA A 479 -5.85 -3.12 9.19
C ALA A 479 -6.52 -3.86 10.35
N GLY A 480 -6.57 -5.20 10.30
CA GLY A 480 -7.10 -6.06 11.39
C GLY A 480 -6.03 -6.79 12.19
N LEU A 481 -4.74 -6.47 11.99
CA LEU A 481 -3.67 -7.07 12.80
C LEU A 481 -3.67 -6.47 14.21
N PRO A 482 -3.52 -7.31 15.27
CA PRO A 482 -3.40 -6.81 16.62
C PRO A 482 -2.14 -5.96 16.77
N GLU A 483 -2.22 -4.95 17.64
CA GLU A 483 -1.09 -4.09 18.02
C GLU A 483 0.11 -4.93 18.48
N ILE A 484 1.29 -4.64 17.93
CA ILE A 484 2.54 -5.25 18.39
C ILE A 484 3.21 -4.30 19.38
N VAL A 485 3.06 -4.59 20.67
CA VAL A 485 3.71 -3.84 21.75
C VAL A 485 5.19 -4.16 21.77
N ARG A 486 6.03 -3.14 21.59
CA ARG A 486 7.49 -3.27 21.54
C ARG A 486 8.12 -3.16 22.92
N SER A 487 9.39 -3.52 23.05
CA SER A 487 10.10 -3.62 24.33
C SER A 487 10.24 -2.28 25.08
N TRP A 488 10.20 -1.15 24.37
CA TRP A 488 10.28 0.22 24.94
C TRP A 488 8.92 0.85 25.27
N GLU A 489 7.81 0.22 24.88
CA GLU A 489 6.47 0.73 25.13
C GLU A 489 5.97 0.27 26.50
N ASN A 490 5.24 1.13 27.21
CA ASN A 490 4.64 0.81 28.49
C ASN A 490 3.17 0.36 28.40
N THR A 491 2.72 0.02 27.18
CA THR A 491 1.35 -0.47 26.93
C THR A 491 1.13 -1.80 27.66
N PRO A 492 0.11 -1.92 28.51
CA PRO A 492 -0.19 -3.18 29.20
C PRO A 492 -0.68 -4.25 28.22
N ALA A 493 -0.51 -5.52 28.60
CA ALA A 493 -1.08 -6.64 27.86
C ALA A 493 -2.61 -6.55 27.85
N SER A 494 -3.21 -6.83 26.69
CA SER A 494 -4.65 -6.90 26.48
C SER A 494 -5.00 -8.03 25.51
N ASP A 495 -6.30 -8.35 25.36
CA ASP A 495 -6.77 -9.35 24.39
C ASP A 495 -6.58 -8.90 22.93
N PHE A 496 -6.21 -7.63 22.72
CA PHE A 496 -6.13 -6.99 21.40
C PHE A 496 -4.71 -6.61 20.99
N ASN A 497 -3.69 -6.93 21.81
CA ASN A 497 -2.31 -6.67 21.45
C ASN A 497 -1.43 -7.91 21.54
N LEU A 498 -0.31 -7.89 20.83
CA LEU A 498 0.72 -8.92 20.87
C LEU A 498 2.04 -8.30 21.34
N PHE A 499 2.78 -9.01 22.18
CA PHE A 499 4.11 -8.58 22.54
C PHE A 499 5.13 -8.95 21.46
N SER A 500 5.98 -8.01 21.08
CA SER A 500 7.16 -8.31 20.25
C SER A 500 8.05 -9.37 20.92
N ALA A 501 8.91 -10.03 20.17
CA ALA A 501 9.83 -11.03 20.72
C ALA A 501 10.71 -10.46 21.84
N LYS A 502 11.19 -9.20 21.70
CA LYS A 502 11.97 -8.52 22.74
C LYS A 502 11.09 -8.21 23.98
N ARG A 503 9.86 -7.74 23.80
CA ARG A 503 8.92 -7.51 24.91
C ARG A 503 8.56 -8.79 25.64
N SER A 504 8.28 -9.87 24.93
CA SER A 504 8.00 -11.18 25.52
C SER A 504 9.15 -11.70 26.38
N ARG A 505 10.41 -11.49 25.96
CA ARG A 505 11.59 -11.83 26.76
C ARG A 505 11.70 -11.03 28.05
N LYS A 506 11.25 -9.79 28.05
CA LYS A 506 11.25 -8.90 29.24
C LYS A 506 10.13 -9.26 30.22
N GLU A 507 8.97 -9.66 29.75
CA GLU A 507 7.78 -9.92 30.59
C GLU A 507 7.66 -11.36 31.07
N PHE A 508 8.21 -12.34 30.35
CA PHE A 508 8.08 -13.76 30.65
C PHE A 508 9.43 -14.40 30.99
N LEU A 509 9.45 -15.21 32.05
CA LEU A 509 10.64 -15.98 32.41
C LEU A 509 11.10 -16.89 31.27
N ASN A 510 12.40 -16.83 30.97
CA ASN A 510 13.02 -17.65 29.95
C ASN A 510 13.11 -19.12 30.42
N LYS A 511 12.71 -20.05 29.55
CA LYS A 511 12.80 -21.49 29.85
C LYS A 511 14.12 -22.14 29.51
N ARG A 512 15.04 -21.45 28.84
CA ARG A 512 16.32 -22.03 28.35
C ARG A 512 17.55 -21.32 28.87
N GLU A 513 17.45 -20.05 29.22
CA GLU A 513 18.54 -19.19 29.66
C GLU A 513 18.28 -18.72 31.10
N ASN A 514 19.31 -18.22 31.77
CA ASN A 514 19.17 -17.67 33.12
C ASN A 514 18.32 -16.40 33.05
N ASP A 515 17.37 -16.28 33.98
CA ASP A 515 16.48 -15.16 34.05
C ASP A 515 16.15 -14.77 35.49
N THR A 516 15.70 -13.53 35.72
CA THR A 516 15.44 -13.01 37.06
C THR A 516 14.05 -12.36 37.13
N ALA A 517 13.20 -12.86 38.01
CA ALA A 517 11.93 -12.22 38.30
C ALA A 517 12.13 -11.16 39.39
N GLN A 518 11.68 -9.93 39.15
CA GLN A 518 11.70 -8.84 40.13
C GLN A 518 10.50 -8.87 41.08
N GLY A 519 9.45 -9.58 40.74
CA GLY A 519 8.25 -9.73 41.54
C GLY A 519 8.14 -11.08 42.24
N LEU A 520 7.13 -11.23 43.10
CA LEU A 520 6.80 -12.50 43.73
C LEU A 520 6.19 -13.46 42.73
N ILE A 521 6.79 -14.65 42.58
CA ILE A 521 6.22 -15.75 41.81
C ILE A 521 5.61 -16.77 42.75
N ILE A 522 4.35 -17.12 42.53
CA ILE A 522 3.62 -18.15 43.28
C ILE A 522 3.52 -19.40 42.44
N PHE A 523 4.08 -20.51 42.95
CA PHE A 523 3.96 -21.84 42.33
C PHE A 523 2.89 -22.64 43.06
N GLU A 524 1.64 -22.59 42.60
CA GLU A 524 0.49 -23.24 43.24
C GLU A 524 0.62 -24.77 43.28
N GLN A 525 1.29 -25.37 42.30
CA GLN A 525 1.50 -26.82 42.18
C GLN A 525 2.86 -27.28 42.76
N GLY A 526 3.64 -26.36 43.31
CA GLY A 526 4.98 -26.65 43.79
C GLY A 526 6.07 -26.45 42.75
N LEU A 527 7.32 -26.76 43.10
CA LEU A 527 8.52 -26.54 42.32
C LEU A 527 9.35 -27.82 42.23
N ARG A 528 9.73 -28.27 41.04
CA ARG A 528 10.65 -29.38 40.81
C ARG A 528 11.97 -28.89 40.27
N LEU A 529 13.07 -29.40 40.83
CA LEU A 529 14.44 -29.08 40.45
C LEU A 529 15.08 -30.30 39.78
N GLY A 530 15.57 -30.12 38.57
CA GLY A 530 16.16 -31.20 37.78
C GLY A 530 15.20 -32.35 37.46
N GLY A 531 15.73 -33.51 37.16
CA GLY A 531 14.92 -34.71 36.94
C GLY A 531 14.52 -35.37 38.26
N PHE A 532 13.55 -34.82 38.98
CA PHE A 532 13.14 -35.30 40.29
C PHE A 532 12.63 -36.77 40.26
N LYS A 533 13.20 -37.60 41.13
CA LYS A 533 12.69 -38.94 41.50
C LYS A 533 12.88 -39.09 43.01
N SER A 534 11.77 -39.26 43.72
CA SER A 534 11.75 -39.40 45.20
C SER A 534 12.74 -40.44 45.67
N GLY A 535 13.54 -40.10 46.66
CA GLY A 535 14.61 -40.92 47.23
C GLY A 535 15.84 -41.11 46.37
N ALA A 536 15.96 -40.51 45.19
CA ALA A 536 17.00 -40.78 44.21
C ALA A 536 17.68 -39.54 43.60
N THR A 537 16.95 -38.68 42.87
CA THR A 537 17.55 -37.56 42.13
C THR A 537 16.69 -36.32 42.17
N GLY A 538 17.32 -35.13 41.97
CA GLY A 538 16.66 -33.84 41.90
C GLY A 538 16.18 -33.34 43.27
N GLY A 539 15.21 -32.42 43.24
CA GLY A 539 14.53 -31.89 44.40
C GLY A 539 13.10 -31.51 44.09
N GLU A 540 12.25 -31.49 45.10
CA GLU A 540 10.85 -31.01 44.99
C GLU A 540 10.47 -30.20 46.24
N ILE A 541 9.68 -29.15 46.03
CA ILE A 541 8.88 -28.51 47.06
C ILE A 541 7.45 -28.65 46.57
N ASP A 542 6.65 -29.50 47.23
CA ASP A 542 5.26 -29.72 46.80
C ASP A 542 4.32 -28.59 47.19
N ALA A 543 3.07 -28.64 46.68
CA ALA A 543 2.04 -27.64 46.97
C ALA A 543 1.66 -27.53 48.47
N ALA A 544 1.96 -28.56 49.27
CA ALA A 544 1.75 -28.53 50.73
C ALA A 544 2.93 -27.96 51.50
N GLY A 545 4.04 -27.61 50.81
CA GLY A 545 5.24 -27.06 51.40
C GLY A 545 6.24 -28.07 51.91
N ASN A 546 6.08 -29.39 51.59
CA ASN A 546 7.07 -30.39 51.91
C ASN A 546 8.24 -30.28 50.96
N ALA A 547 9.48 -30.33 51.47
CA ALA A 547 10.69 -30.27 50.67
C ALA A 547 11.47 -31.59 50.72
N GLU A 548 11.78 -32.19 49.57
CA GLU A 548 12.70 -33.28 49.40
C GLU A 548 13.90 -32.82 48.54
N LEU A 549 15.07 -32.71 49.20
CA LEU A 549 16.28 -32.15 48.60
C LEU A 549 17.47 -33.04 48.87
N LEU A 550 18.43 -33.16 47.95
CA LEU A 550 19.64 -33.96 48.12
C LEU A 550 20.52 -33.39 49.25
N SER A 551 20.65 -32.11 49.39
CA SER A 551 21.39 -31.43 50.45
C SER A 551 20.86 -30.06 50.71
N VAL A 552 20.99 -29.59 51.98
CA VAL A 552 20.63 -28.24 52.38
C VAL A 552 21.77 -27.64 53.17
N VAL A 553 22.24 -26.46 52.77
CA VAL A 553 23.21 -25.67 53.54
C VAL A 553 22.45 -24.49 54.18
N VAL A 554 22.37 -24.52 55.49
CA VAL A 554 21.71 -23.44 56.26
C VAL A 554 22.81 -22.53 56.83
N ARG A 555 22.76 -21.25 56.48
CA ARG A 555 23.80 -20.27 56.83
C ARG A 555 23.72 -19.79 58.29
N SER A 556 22.53 -19.67 58.87
CA SER A 556 22.41 -19.21 60.24
C SER A 556 21.44 -20.03 61.10
N LEU A 557 20.17 -20.15 60.72
CA LEU A 557 19.11 -20.66 61.56
C LEU A 557 18.17 -21.62 60.85
N LEU A 558 17.92 -22.77 61.47
CA LEU A 558 16.83 -23.69 61.13
C LEU A 558 16.04 -24.03 62.42
N ARG A 559 14.76 -23.79 62.51
CA ARG A 559 13.97 -24.00 63.73
C ARG A 559 12.52 -24.40 63.45
N SER A 560 11.86 -24.98 64.42
CA SER A 560 10.41 -25.17 64.43
C SER A 560 9.67 -23.84 64.61
N PRO A 561 8.47 -23.68 64.07
CA PRO A 561 7.67 -22.42 64.20
C PRO A 561 7.42 -22.03 65.67
N SER A 562 7.30 -23.00 66.54
CA SER A 562 6.97 -22.85 67.99
C SER A 562 8.19 -22.96 68.90
N PHE A 563 9.39 -22.70 68.44
CA PHE A 563 10.61 -22.77 69.28
C PHE A 563 10.60 -21.67 70.35
N VAL A 564 10.78 -22.11 71.59
CA VAL A 564 10.96 -21.24 72.78
C VAL A 564 12.28 -21.62 73.45
N ASP A 565 13.16 -20.63 73.56
CA ASP A 565 14.49 -20.83 74.18
C ASP A 565 14.47 -20.98 75.66
N GLY A 566 15.50 -21.60 76.26
CA GLY A 566 15.73 -21.74 77.68
C GLY A 566 15.47 -23.17 78.23
N LEU A 567 15.80 -23.39 79.47
CA LEU A 567 15.76 -24.70 80.20
C LEU A 567 14.35 -25.34 80.21
N LEU A 568 13.32 -24.51 80.20
CA LEU A 568 11.89 -24.90 80.16
C LEU A 568 11.27 -24.60 78.81
N GLY A 569 12.09 -24.38 77.78
CA GLY A 569 11.67 -24.11 76.38
C GLY A 569 11.05 -25.32 75.69
N SER A 570 10.64 -25.14 74.45
CA SER A 570 10.02 -26.18 73.64
C SER A 570 10.37 -26.00 72.15
N GLY A 571 10.30 -27.12 71.38
CA GLY A 571 10.62 -27.15 69.96
C GLY A 571 12.07 -27.51 69.69
N TRP A 572 12.49 -27.23 68.43
CA TRP A 572 13.89 -27.51 68.03
C TRP A 572 14.46 -26.34 67.24
N GLN A 573 15.80 -26.14 67.44
CA GLN A 573 16.58 -25.15 66.72
C GLN A 573 18.00 -25.64 66.44
N LEU A 574 18.46 -25.40 65.24
CA LEU A 574 19.87 -25.46 64.87
C LEU A 574 20.29 -24.05 64.43
N GLU A 575 21.20 -23.45 65.16
CA GLU A 575 21.62 -22.06 64.95
C GLU A 575 23.16 -21.99 65.00
N MET A 576 23.71 -21.08 64.22
CA MET A 576 25.10 -20.66 64.36
C MET A 576 25.12 -19.26 64.96
N ASP A 577 25.77 -19.12 66.13
CA ASP A 577 25.85 -17.81 66.79
C ASP A 577 26.85 -16.86 66.12
N ALA A 578 26.86 -15.62 66.53
CA ALA A 578 27.76 -14.61 65.99
C ALA A 578 29.26 -14.92 66.12
N SER A 579 29.63 -15.88 66.97
CA SER A 579 31.01 -16.37 67.15
C SER A 579 31.33 -17.57 66.28
N GLY A 580 30.37 -18.04 65.44
CA GLY A 580 30.52 -19.19 64.59
C GLY A 580 30.36 -20.55 65.28
N ILE A 581 29.77 -20.58 66.48
CA ILE A 581 29.52 -21.82 67.24
C ILE A 581 28.09 -22.30 66.91
N SER A 582 27.96 -23.57 66.58
CA SER A 582 26.68 -24.20 66.31
C SER A 582 26.01 -24.66 67.60
N HIS A 583 24.75 -24.27 67.75
CA HIS A 583 23.88 -24.67 68.86
C HIS A 583 22.74 -25.55 68.34
N LEU A 584 22.56 -26.71 68.97
CA LEU A 584 21.40 -27.57 68.77
C LEU A 584 20.57 -27.63 70.04
N ALA A 585 19.36 -27.12 69.99
CA ALA A 585 18.36 -27.23 71.04
C ALA A 585 17.23 -28.14 70.56
N VAL A 586 16.89 -29.16 71.35
CA VAL A 586 15.82 -30.13 71.05
C VAL A 586 15.17 -30.60 72.35
N ASP A 587 13.87 -30.86 72.36
CA ASP A 587 13.15 -31.37 73.54
C ASP A 587 13.56 -32.77 73.93
N ARG A 588 13.84 -33.63 72.96
CA ARG A 588 14.29 -35.02 73.15
C ARG A 588 15.29 -35.41 72.09
N LEU A 589 16.43 -35.97 72.51
CA LEU A 589 17.43 -36.54 71.64
C LEU A 589 17.53 -38.07 71.86
N THR A 590 17.28 -38.86 70.83
CA THR A 590 17.50 -40.32 70.84
C THR A 590 18.63 -40.67 69.90
N VAL A 591 19.74 -41.18 70.47
CA VAL A 591 20.90 -41.64 69.70
C VAL A 591 20.87 -43.16 69.63
N ARG A 592 20.73 -43.75 68.42
CA ARG A 592 20.58 -45.20 68.24
C ARG A 592 21.87 -45.99 68.21
N GLN A 593 23.01 -45.36 67.92
CA GLN A 593 24.28 -46.03 67.83
C GLN A 593 25.33 -45.36 68.73
N THR A 594 26.02 -44.33 68.29
CA THR A 594 27.14 -43.74 68.99
C THR A 594 27.00 -42.23 69.02
N MET A 595 27.14 -41.64 70.22
CA MET A 595 27.30 -40.21 70.45
C MET A 595 28.74 -39.95 70.83
N ARG A 596 29.47 -39.11 70.11
CA ARG A 596 30.80 -38.62 70.49
C ARG A 596 30.66 -37.19 71.01
N VAL A 597 30.94 -36.99 72.29
CA VAL A 597 31.00 -35.68 72.92
C VAL A 597 32.43 -35.38 73.25
N PRO A 598 33.13 -34.50 72.48
CA PRO A 598 34.44 -34.03 72.90
C PRO A 598 34.25 -33.13 74.13
N VAL A 599 34.61 -33.63 75.33
CA VAL A 599 34.51 -32.86 76.53
C VAL A 599 35.81 -32.09 76.73
N SER A 600 35.76 -30.75 76.73
CA SER A 600 36.82 -29.91 77.21
C SER A 600 36.69 -29.89 78.71
N TYR A 601 37.66 -30.49 79.43
CA TYR A 601 37.71 -30.42 80.92
C TYR A 601 37.99 -29.00 81.41
N THR A 602 36.97 -28.26 81.76
CA THR A 602 37.08 -27.17 82.67
C THR A 602 36.69 -27.72 84.06
N HIS A 603 37.61 -27.72 85.00
CA HIS A 603 37.57 -28.22 86.38
C HIS A 603 36.17 -28.17 86.99
N LEU A 604 35.53 -29.31 87.18
CA LEU A 604 34.63 -29.55 88.27
C LEU A 604 35.47 -30.06 89.43
N ARG A 605 35.80 -29.19 90.42
CA ARG A 605 36.20 -29.65 91.73
C ARG A 605 35.00 -30.36 92.37
N ALA A 606 35.09 -31.67 92.44
CA ALA A 606 34.20 -32.44 93.30
C ALA A 606 34.51 -32.01 94.74
N HIS A 607 33.57 -31.40 95.38
CA HIS A 607 33.60 -31.36 96.87
C HIS A 607 33.30 -32.76 97.35
N GLU A 608 34.37 -33.44 97.77
CA GLU A 608 34.18 -34.56 98.70
C GLU A 608 33.66 -34.04 100.02
N THR A 609 32.44 -34.42 100.30
CA THR A 609 31.98 -34.36 101.71
C THR A 609 32.60 -35.51 102.46
N PRO A 610 33.22 -35.22 103.63
CA PRO A 610 33.73 -36.31 104.43
C PRO A 610 32.54 -36.98 105.12
N GLU A 611 32.33 -38.24 104.83
CA GLU A 611 31.54 -39.10 105.72
C GLU A 611 32.39 -39.85 106.68
N HIS A 612 32.01 -39.79 107.83
CA HIS A 612 32.36 -40.31 109.10
C HIS A 612 32.82 -41.78 109.17
N LEU A 613 33.84 -41.92 110.01
CA LEU A 613 34.22 -43.00 110.86
C LEU A 613 34.77 -44.22 110.20
#